data_8ccd0f0783403e61765bb151d0fc3994
#
_entry.id   8ccd0f0783403e61765bb151d0fc3994
#
_cell.length_a   1.000
_cell.length_b   1.000
_cell.length_c   1.000
_cell.angle_alpha   90.00
_cell.angle_beta   90.00
_cell.angle_gamma   90.00
#
_symmetry.space_group_name_H-M   'P 1'
#
loop_
_entity.id
_entity.type
_entity.pdbx_description
1 polymer ?
#
loop_
_entity_poly.entity_id
_entity_poly.type
_entity_poly.pdbx_seq_one_letter_code
_entity_poly.pdbx_strand_id
1 'polypeptide(L)'
;MRKKSLLIYCTVLIGIGFLTILNSCKSEVKEIERPNVLFVAFDDLNDWEGCLFGHPQTITPNINRLAEKGVLFTNAHCAGTMCCPSRASMITGLRPTTTGVYKNTDTPNSLYKEKQTLNKHFKENGYFVAGAGKILHGFHYEENDWHEFQAKPKGKNIVGNRSNPNMENATIVSGNIMWGSFSSPDSLTFDGSNADWVSERLNRDHDKPFFLACGIFRPHIPWFNPEKYFDRFPLEEIELPIVNEDDLDDVPLSGKNIAYSITNFTMDDDLNNYEENEEHEMMKRDSLWEYAVRAYLASVSYADAQFGKLLDALENSKYADNTIIVLWSDHGWHLGEKEHWRKATLWEEVTRVPLIIYAPDKATNRRSSQPASLIDIYPTLIELCGLPIIDELEGESLVPQLIDPDTKRIIPAISSLTPEFHSVRNEQFRYISYGNGQEELYDHSLDPREWANIADNPDYSEVKEKLKGFVPQEAKEHTKGKNNKKNEKL
;
A
#
# COMPACT_ATOMS: atom_id res chain seq x y z
N MET A 1 -14.90 -70.32 -53.23
CA MET A 1 -15.30 -68.90 -53.25
C MET A 1 -15.82 -68.41 -51.88
N ARG A 2 -15.83 -69.21 -50.77
CA ARG A 2 -16.37 -68.75 -49.44
C ARG A 2 -15.32 -68.23 -48.41
N LYS A 3 -14.03 -68.35 -48.68
CA LYS A 3 -12.95 -67.89 -47.74
C LYS A 3 -12.44 -66.46 -47.95
N LYS A 4 -12.71 -65.82 -49.10
CA LYS A 4 -12.31 -64.42 -49.36
C LYS A 4 -13.25 -63.36 -48.81
N SER A 5 -14.56 -63.69 -48.62
CA SER A 5 -15.56 -62.76 -48.09
C SER A 5 -15.43 -62.55 -46.58
N LEU A 6 -14.94 -63.56 -45.84
CA LEU A 6 -14.81 -63.45 -44.36
C LEU A 6 -13.64 -62.57 -43.92
N LEU A 7 -12.58 -62.49 -44.74
CA LEU A 7 -11.39 -61.64 -44.43
C LEU A 7 -11.65 -60.15 -44.63
N ILE A 8 -12.55 -59.79 -45.55
CA ILE A 8 -12.94 -58.38 -45.80
C ILE A 8 -13.84 -57.83 -44.69
N TYR A 9 -14.71 -58.67 -44.13
CA TYR A 9 -15.56 -58.23 -43.01
C TYR A 9 -14.79 -58.03 -41.69
N CYS A 10 -13.76 -58.85 -41.44
CA CYS A 10 -12.91 -58.67 -40.24
C CYS A 10 -12.06 -57.43 -40.31
N THR A 11 -11.53 -57.03 -41.48
CA THR A 11 -10.71 -55.83 -41.66
C THR A 11 -11.56 -54.56 -41.59
N VAL A 12 -12.81 -54.53 -42.02
CA VAL A 12 -13.72 -53.40 -41.93
C VAL A 12 -14.20 -53.19 -40.49
N LEU A 13 -14.44 -54.25 -39.74
CA LEU A 13 -14.83 -54.14 -38.30
C LEU A 13 -13.67 -53.69 -37.41
N ILE A 14 -12.42 -54.05 -37.67
CA ILE A 14 -11.23 -53.56 -36.95
C ILE A 14 -10.96 -52.09 -37.30
N GLY A 15 -11.18 -51.66 -38.56
CA GLY A 15 -11.03 -50.25 -38.97
C GLY A 15 -12.07 -49.31 -38.30
N ILE A 16 -13.30 -49.74 -38.14
CA ILE A 16 -14.36 -48.96 -37.49
C ILE A 16 -14.16 -48.93 -35.98
N GLY A 17 -13.65 -50.00 -35.36
CA GLY A 17 -13.30 -50.01 -33.91
C GLY A 17 -12.13 -49.10 -33.57
N PHE A 18 -11.16 -48.89 -34.46
CA PHE A 18 -10.03 -47.97 -34.27
C PHE A 18 -10.38 -46.50 -34.49
N LEU A 19 -11.37 -46.20 -35.37
CA LEU A 19 -11.87 -44.83 -35.51
C LEU A 19 -12.74 -44.32 -34.35
N THR A 20 -13.39 -45.23 -33.64
CA THR A 20 -14.21 -44.86 -32.46
C THR A 20 -13.39 -44.69 -31.20
N ILE A 21 -12.21 -45.30 -31.10
CA ILE A 21 -11.29 -45.13 -29.92
C ILE A 21 -10.50 -43.80 -30.00
N LEU A 22 -10.29 -43.24 -31.18
CA LEU A 22 -9.58 -41.95 -31.34
C LEU A 22 -10.44 -40.70 -31.03
N ASN A 23 -11.76 -40.86 -30.86
CA ASN A 23 -12.65 -39.76 -30.49
C ASN A 23 -12.96 -39.67 -29.00
N SER A 24 -12.35 -40.50 -28.14
CA SER A 24 -12.73 -40.57 -26.72
C SER A 24 -11.67 -40.00 -25.75
N CYS A 25 -10.66 -39.24 -26.24
CA CYS A 25 -9.73 -38.54 -25.39
C CYS A 25 -9.55 -37.08 -25.87
N LYS A 26 -10.66 -36.37 -26.01
CA LYS A 26 -10.62 -34.95 -25.67
C LYS A 26 -10.76 -34.89 -24.16
N SER A 27 -9.66 -34.95 -23.44
CA SER A 27 -9.61 -34.34 -22.12
C SER A 27 -10.04 -32.88 -22.36
N GLU A 28 -11.23 -32.52 -21.89
CA GLU A 28 -11.52 -31.12 -21.63
C GLU A 28 -10.39 -30.66 -20.72
N VAL A 29 -9.41 -29.98 -21.30
CA VAL A 29 -8.52 -29.11 -20.53
C VAL A 29 -9.47 -28.12 -19.91
N LYS A 30 -9.84 -28.36 -18.64
CA LYS A 30 -10.59 -27.39 -17.84
C LYS A 30 -9.73 -26.14 -17.93
N GLU A 31 -10.17 -25.18 -18.72
CA GLU A 31 -9.53 -23.86 -18.79
C GLU A 31 -9.49 -23.37 -17.36
N ILE A 32 -8.27 -23.25 -16.80
CA ILE A 32 -8.13 -22.77 -15.41
C ILE A 32 -8.66 -21.35 -15.45
N GLU A 33 -9.84 -21.16 -14.86
CA GLU A 33 -10.49 -19.86 -14.79
C GLU A 33 -9.56 -18.93 -14.00
N ARG A 34 -9.01 -17.92 -14.66
CA ARG A 34 -8.11 -16.96 -14.04
C ARG A 34 -8.84 -16.22 -12.91
N PRO A 35 -8.22 -16.05 -11.73
CA PRO A 35 -8.87 -15.34 -10.64
C PRO A 35 -9.09 -13.88 -10.97
N ASN A 36 -10.14 -13.32 -10.40
CA ASN A 36 -10.36 -11.88 -10.35
C ASN A 36 -9.44 -11.23 -9.31
N VAL A 37 -9.31 -9.92 -9.37
CA VAL A 37 -8.53 -9.14 -8.41
C VAL A 37 -9.35 -7.96 -7.88
N LEU A 38 -9.50 -7.87 -6.56
CA LEU A 38 -9.94 -6.68 -5.84
C LEU A 38 -8.71 -6.04 -5.18
N PHE A 39 -8.32 -4.86 -5.65
CA PHE A 39 -7.10 -4.17 -5.29
C PHE A 39 -7.43 -2.89 -4.51
N VAL A 40 -7.14 -2.86 -3.20
CA VAL A 40 -7.55 -1.77 -2.32
C VAL A 40 -6.33 -1.08 -1.71
N ALA A 41 -6.22 0.21 -1.99
CA ALA A 41 -5.16 1.09 -1.51
C ALA A 41 -5.69 2.07 -0.48
N PHE A 42 -5.00 2.21 0.65
CA PHE A 42 -5.21 3.29 1.63
C PHE A 42 -4.14 4.36 1.47
N ASP A 43 -4.39 5.55 2.02
CA ASP A 43 -3.50 6.70 1.97
C ASP A 43 -3.17 7.18 3.39
N ASP A 44 -1.89 7.18 3.74
CA ASP A 44 -1.38 7.55 5.07
C ASP A 44 -1.82 6.57 6.21
N LEU A 45 -2.19 5.32 5.93
CA LEU A 45 -2.55 4.35 6.97
C LEU A 45 -1.28 3.67 7.49
N ASN A 46 -0.94 3.96 8.73
CA ASN A 46 0.15 3.30 9.47
C ASN A 46 -0.31 1.93 10.04
N ASP A 47 0.40 1.37 10.98
CA ASP A 47 0.09 0.06 11.60
C ASP A 47 -1.06 0.11 12.63
N TRP A 48 -1.80 1.23 12.72
CA TRP A 48 -2.94 1.40 13.62
C TRP A 48 -4.18 0.68 13.11
N GLU A 49 -4.04 -0.62 12.87
CA GLU A 49 -5.16 -1.53 12.68
C GLU A 49 -5.16 -2.61 13.75
N GLY A 50 -6.36 -3.11 14.05
CA GLY A 50 -6.53 -4.11 15.11
C GLY A 50 -5.69 -5.37 14.86
N CYS A 51 -5.48 -5.78 13.61
CA CYS A 51 -4.67 -6.94 13.28
C CYS A 51 -3.15 -6.72 13.38
N LEU A 52 -2.65 -5.48 13.34
CA LEU A 52 -1.23 -5.13 13.54
C LEU A 52 -0.91 -4.65 14.95
N PHE A 53 -1.93 -4.32 15.75
CA PHE A 53 -1.82 -3.90 17.15
C PHE A 53 -1.04 -2.58 17.38
N GLY A 54 -0.99 -1.71 16.40
CA GLY A 54 -0.24 -0.45 16.50
C GLY A 54 -0.82 0.52 17.52
N HIS A 55 -2.16 0.52 17.71
CA HIS A 55 -2.81 1.33 18.72
C HIS A 55 -3.98 0.58 19.39
N PRO A 56 -4.11 0.64 20.75
CA PRO A 56 -5.10 -0.18 21.47
C PRO A 56 -6.56 0.20 21.18
N GLN A 57 -6.82 1.45 20.82
CA GLN A 57 -8.18 1.95 20.59
C GLN A 57 -8.64 1.82 19.13
N THR A 58 -7.86 1.22 18.27
CA THR A 58 -8.22 1.08 16.85
C THR A 58 -9.47 0.23 16.63
N ILE A 59 -10.38 0.70 15.78
CA ILE A 59 -11.62 0.01 15.42
C ILE A 59 -11.64 -0.27 13.90
N THR A 60 -11.13 -1.45 13.51
CA THR A 60 -11.01 -1.89 12.11
C THR A 60 -11.55 -3.31 11.89
N PRO A 61 -12.84 -3.55 12.14
CA PRO A 61 -13.40 -4.91 12.05
C PRO A 61 -13.33 -5.52 10.65
N ASN A 62 -13.36 -4.70 9.59
CA ASN A 62 -13.35 -5.20 8.21
C ASN A 62 -11.93 -5.55 7.73
N ILE A 63 -10.93 -4.77 8.12
CA ILE A 63 -9.51 -5.10 7.88
C ILE A 63 -9.17 -6.39 8.64
N ASN A 64 -9.61 -6.50 9.92
CA ASN A 64 -9.43 -7.74 10.69
C ASN A 64 -10.09 -8.95 10.01
N ARG A 65 -11.31 -8.79 9.49
CA ARG A 65 -12.03 -9.84 8.72
C ARG A 65 -11.23 -10.33 7.52
N LEU A 66 -10.56 -9.42 6.79
CA LEU A 66 -9.68 -9.83 5.70
C LEU A 66 -8.41 -10.54 6.22
N ALA A 67 -7.81 -10.06 7.29
CA ALA A 67 -6.63 -10.70 7.90
C ALA A 67 -6.92 -12.14 8.38
N GLU A 68 -8.14 -12.40 8.85
CA GLU A 68 -8.61 -13.75 9.22
C GLU A 68 -8.82 -14.68 8.01
N LYS A 69 -8.98 -14.12 6.81
CA LYS A 69 -9.17 -14.89 5.57
C LYS A 69 -7.87 -15.09 4.79
N GLY A 70 -6.93 -14.17 4.90
CA GLY A 70 -5.71 -14.13 4.10
C GLY A 70 -4.44 -14.38 4.90
N VAL A 71 -3.34 -13.90 4.32
CA VAL A 71 -2.04 -13.79 4.97
C VAL A 71 -1.78 -12.30 5.24
N LEU A 72 -1.57 -11.98 6.52
CA LEU A 72 -1.13 -10.68 6.99
C LEU A 72 0.41 -10.64 7.00
N PHE A 73 1.00 -9.74 6.23
CA PHE A 73 2.43 -9.46 6.27
C PHE A 73 2.71 -8.43 7.36
N THR A 74 3.22 -8.89 8.51
CA THR A 74 3.44 -8.03 9.69
C THR A 74 4.69 -7.15 9.58
N ASN A 75 5.51 -7.40 8.56
CA ASN A 75 6.78 -6.74 8.28
C ASN A 75 6.85 -6.31 6.81
N ALA A 76 5.80 -5.58 6.36
CA ALA A 76 5.71 -5.03 5.02
C ALA A 76 6.05 -3.54 5.01
N HIS A 77 6.80 -3.09 3.98
CA HIS A 77 7.34 -1.74 3.92
C HIS A 77 7.11 -1.08 2.56
N CYS A 78 6.89 0.23 2.58
CA CYS A 78 6.84 1.02 1.36
C CYS A 78 8.23 1.19 0.73
N ALA A 79 8.30 1.29 -0.61
CA ALA A 79 9.56 1.53 -1.29
C ALA A 79 9.97 3.02 -1.30
N GLY A 80 9.01 3.92 -1.17
CA GLY A 80 9.20 5.36 -1.03
C GLY A 80 8.33 5.90 0.10
N THR A 81 8.83 6.84 0.87
CA THR A 81 8.21 7.29 2.13
C THR A 81 7.23 8.45 1.96
N MET A 82 6.73 8.64 0.73
CA MET A 82 5.69 9.61 0.36
C MET A 82 4.75 9.01 -0.69
N CYS A 83 3.55 9.58 -0.83
CA CYS A 83 2.50 9.02 -1.69
C CYS A 83 2.93 8.83 -3.16
N CYS A 84 3.56 9.85 -3.78
CA CYS A 84 3.95 9.78 -5.18
C CYS A 84 5.02 8.70 -5.42
N PRO A 85 6.18 8.69 -4.74
CA PRO A 85 7.21 7.68 -4.95
C PRO A 85 6.75 6.28 -4.59
N SER A 86 6.02 6.08 -3.48
CA SER A 86 5.52 4.77 -3.10
C SER A 86 4.55 4.19 -4.15
N ARG A 87 3.55 4.99 -4.56
CA ARG A 87 2.56 4.53 -5.55
C ARG A 87 3.17 4.34 -6.93
N ALA A 88 4.14 5.18 -7.32
CA ALA A 88 4.89 4.99 -8.57
C ALA A 88 5.70 3.69 -8.54
N SER A 89 6.36 3.41 -7.41
CA SER A 89 7.12 2.17 -7.25
C SER A 89 6.22 0.94 -7.28
N MET A 90 5.13 0.94 -6.55
CA MET A 90 4.19 -0.19 -6.51
C MET A 90 3.59 -0.47 -7.90
N ILE A 91 3.12 0.56 -8.62
CA ILE A 91 2.43 0.34 -9.90
C ILE A 91 3.37 -0.06 -11.04
N THR A 92 4.66 0.31 -10.95
CA THR A 92 5.70 -0.04 -11.94
C THR A 92 6.53 -1.25 -11.54
N GLY A 93 6.54 -1.63 -10.25
CA GLY A 93 7.42 -2.65 -9.69
C GLY A 93 8.89 -2.23 -9.61
N LEU A 94 9.18 -0.92 -9.70
CA LEU A 94 10.53 -0.35 -9.73
C LEU A 94 10.76 0.57 -8.51
N ARG A 95 11.97 0.56 -7.95
CA ARG A 95 12.35 1.40 -6.81
C ARG A 95 12.43 2.89 -7.18
N PRO A 96 12.31 3.80 -6.20
CA PRO A 96 12.58 5.22 -6.40
C PRO A 96 13.96 5.48 -6.99
N THR A 97 14.98 4.70 -6.58
CA THR A 97 16.35 4.79 -7.09
C THR A 97 16.47 4.48 -8.57
N THR A 98 15.59 3.65 -9.12
CA THR A 98 15.52 3.33 -10.55
C THR A 98 14.67 4.34 -11.32
N THR A 99 13.58 4.80 -10.73
CA THR A 99 12.65 5.72 -11.41
C THR A 99 13.06 7.18 -11.34
N GLY A 100 13.77 7.60 -10.29
CA GLY A 100 14.09 9.00 -9.96
C GLY A 100 12.89 9.77 -9.39
N VAL A 101 11.83 9.08 -8.95
CA VAL A 101 10.63 9.66 -8.32
C VAL A 101 10.79 9.58 -6.81
N TYR A 102 10.97 10.72 -6.14
CA TYR A 102 11.20 10.80 -4.70
C TYR A 102 10.23 11.72 -3.96
N LYS A 103 9.57 12.65 -4.66
CA LYS A 103 8.74 13.71 -4.07
C LYS A 103 7.30 13.65 -4.53
N ASN A 104 6.40 14.19 -3.71
CA ASN A 104 4.99 14.36 -4.10
C ASN A 104 4.79 15.40 -5.21
N THR A 105 5.78 16.25 -5.44
CA THR A 105 5.78 17.24 -6.54
C THR A 105 6.23 16.67 -7.88
N ASP A 106 6.71 15.42 -7.89
CA ASP A 106 7.12 14.75 -9.12
C ASP A 106 5.92 14.41 -10.00
N THR A 107 6.14 14.43 -11.30
CA THR A 107 5.11 14.14 -12.29
C THR A 107 5.48 12.87 -13.06
N PRO A 108 5.16 11.68 -12.56
CA PRO A 108 5.59 10.40 -13.14
C PRO A 108 4.84 9.99 -14.43
N ASN A 109 4.13 10.92 -15.08
CA ASN A 109 3.34 10.61 -16.28
C ASN A 109 4.17 10.03 -17.44
N SER A 110 5.41 10.50 -17.64
CA SER A 110 6.31 9.92 -18.64
C SER A 110 6.69 8.49 -18.27
N LEU A 111 6.99 8.25 -16.99
CA LEU A 111 7.28 6.93 -16.45
C LEU A 111 6.12 5.95 -16.72
N TYR A 112 4.87 6.35 -16.44
CA TYR A 112 3.70 5.50 -16.66
C TYR A 112 3.43 5.19 -18.13
N LYS A 113 3.82 6.10 -19.04
CA LYS A 113 3.73 5.86 -20.48
C LYS A 113 4.81 4.90 -21.00
N GLU A 114 6.02 5.03 -20.47
CA GLU A 114 7.18 4.26 -20.90
C GLU A 114 7.22 2.85 -20.30
N LYS A 115 6.72 2.68 -19.06
CA LYS A 115 6.76 1.44 -18.31
C LYS A 115 5.46 0.65 -18.41
N GLN A 116 5.59 -0.65 -18.23
CA GLN A 116 4.46 -1.56 -18.11
C GLN A 116 3.92 -1.45 -16.69
N THR A 117 2.86 -0.64 -16.49
CA THR A 117 2.19 -0.54 -15.19
C THR A 117 1.32 -1.77 -14.91
N LEU A 118 1.08 -2.08 -13.64
CA LEU A 118 0.30 -3.24 -13.20
C LEU A 118 -1.07 -3.30 -13.88
N ASN A 119 -1.84 -2.22 -13.80
CA ASN A 119 -3.17 -2.13 -14.41
C ASN A 119 -3.14 -2.29 -15.94
N LYS A 120 -2.15 -1.70 -16.62
CA LYS A 120 -1.93 -1.84 -18.07
C LYS A 120 -1.62 -3.29 -18.41
N HIS A 121 -0.76 -3.96 -17.64
CA HIS A 121 -0.43 -5.36 -17.84
C HIS A 121 -1.67 -6.26 -17.73
N PHE A 122 -2.50 -6.07 -16.71
CA PHE A 122 -3.77 -6.79 -16.59
C PHE A 122 -4.68 -6.54 -17.80
N LYS A 123 -4.81 -5.28 -18.23
CA LYS A 123 -5.65 -4.92 -19.37
C LYS A 123 -5.21 -5.60 -20.67
N GLU A 124 -3.92 -5.57 -20.96
CA GLU A 124 -3.33 -6.18 -22.17
C GLU A 124 -3.42 -7.70 -22.15
N ASN A 125 -3.53 -8.31 -20.97
CA ASN A 125 -3.69 -9.75 -20.80
C ASN A 125 -5.14 -10.22 -20.61
N GLY A 126 -6.10 -9.41 -21.05
CA GLY A 126 -7.49 -9.84 -21.22
C GLY A 126 -8.39 -9.63 -20.01
N TYR A 127 -7.94 -8.91 -18.96
CA TYR A 127 -8.79 -8.53 -17.84
C TYR A 127 -9.66 -7.32 -18.17
N PHE A 128 -10.84 -7.25 -17.56
CA PHE A 128 -11.57 -5.99 -17.43
C PHE A 128 -10.92 -5.19 -16.29
N VAL A 129 -10.38 -4.01 -16.58
CA VAL A 129 -9.65 -3.18 -15.62
C VAL A 129 -10.44 -1.92 -15.34
N ALA A 130 -10.86 -1.74 -14.08
CA ALA A 130 -11.57 -0.55 -13.65
C ALA A 130 -11.14 -0.10 -12.26
N GLY A 131 -11.28 1.19 -11.95
CA GLY A 131 -10.86 1.72 -10.66
C GLY A 131 -11.54 3.02 -10.27
N ALA A 132 -11.47 3.34 -8.97
CA ALA A 132 -11.95 4.59 -8.42
C ALA A 132 -11.03 5.11 -7.30
N GLY A 133 -11.02 6.43 -7.10
CA GLY A 133 -10.32 7.08 -6.00
C GLY A 133 -8.81 7.19 -6.20
N LYS A 134 -8.07 7.26 -5.08
CA LYS A 134 -6.62 7.53 -5.09
C LYS A 134 -5.81 6.22 -5.22
N ILE A 135 -5.68 5.70 -6.43
CA ILE A 135 -4.75 4.61 -6.74
C ILE A 135 -3.35 5.17 -7.01
N LEU A 136 -3.26 6.25 -7.77
CA LEU A 136 -2.04 6.99 -8.08
C LEU A 136 -2.06 8.36 -7.42
N HIS A 137 -0.88 8.93 -7.18
CA HIS A 137 -0.76 10.28 -6.61
C HIS A 137 -1.28 11.34 -7.58
N GLY A 138 -1.95 12.40 -7.05
CA GLY A 138 -2.51 13.48 -7.86
C GLY A 138 -3.66 13.06 -8.78
N PHE A 139 -4.19 11.85 -8.60
CA PHE A 139 -5.21 11.25 -9.49
C PHE A 139 -4.76 11.19 -10.96
N HIS A 140 -3.44 11.14 -11.18
CA HIS A 140 -2.87 10.92 -12.50
C HIS A 140 -3.19 9.50 -12.95
N TYR A 141 -3.87 9.37 -14.08
CA TYR A 141 -4.13 8.10 -14.73
C TYR A 141 -4.05 8.30 -16.24
N GLU A 142 -3.53 7.32 -16.93
CA GLU A 142 -3.60 7.29 -18.39
C GLU A 142 -4.94 6.63 -18.77
N GLU A 143 -5.80 7.36 -19.46
CA GLU A 143 -7.14 6.87 -19.83
C GLU A 143 -7.12 5.53 -20.57
N ASN A 144 -6.07 5.31 -21.37
CA ASN A 144 -5.90 4.08 -22.13
C ASN A 144 -5.52 2.86 -21.28
N ASP A 145 -5.09 3.04 -20.04
CA ASP A 145 -4.65 1.95 -19.16
C ASP A 145 -5.80 1.35 -18.33
N TRP A 146 -7.00 1.94 -18.44
CA TRP A 146 -8.23 1.51 -17.77
C TRP A 146 -9.35 1.34 -18.78
N HIS A 147 -10.32 0.45 -18.51
CA HIS A 147 -11.59 0.43 -19.25
C HIS A 147 -12.56 1.45 -18.66
N GLU A 148 -12.59 1.57 -17.33
CA GLU A 148 -13.39 2.55 -16.60
C GLU A 148 -12.57 3.10 -15.41
N PHE A 149 -12.61 4.42 -15.21
CA PHE A 149 -11.97 5.03 -14.04
C PHE A 149 -12.76 6.23 -13.51
N GLN A 150 -13.00 6.23 -12.18
CA GLN A 150 -13.58 7.37 -11.46
C GLN A 150 -12.51 8.08 -10.64
N ALA A 151 -11.79 9.05 -11.21
CA ALA A 151 -10.78 9.81 -10.48
C ALA A 151 -11.39 10.67 -9.37
N LYS A 152 -12.53 11.30 -9.65
CA LYS A 152 -13.29 12.10 -8.68
C LYS A 152 -14.78 11.74 -8.81
N PRO A 153 -15.47 11.56 -7.66
CA PRO A 153 -16.92 11.33 -7.69
C PRO A 153 -17.66 12.45 -8.41
N LYS A 154 -18.63 12.08 -9.24
CA LYS A 154 -19.48 13.04 -9.95
C LYS A 154 -20.65 13.41 -9.04
N GLY A 155 -20.76 14.67 -8.65
CA GLY A 155 -21.89 15.18 -7.87
C GLY A 155 -21.58 16.53 -7.23
N LYS A 156 -22.62 17.35 -7.05
CA LYS A 156 -22.48 18.71 -6.49
C LYS A 156 -22.36 18.75 -4.95
N ASN A 157 -22.60 17.62 -4.27
CA ASN A 157 -22.76 17.56 -2.81
C ASN A 157 -21.77 16.60 -2.13
N ILE A 158 -20.61 16.33 -2.73
CA ILE A 158 -19.57 15.54 -2.07
C ILE A 158 -18.96 16.37 -0.95
N VAL A 159 -19.07 15.87 0.27
CA VAL A 159 -18.57 16.51 1.50
C VAL A 159 -17.27 15.86 1.98
N GLY A 160 -16.55 16.54 2.87
CA GLY A 160 -15.30 16.05 3.44
C GLY A 160 -14.09 16.16 2.52
N ASN A 161 -14.20 16.92 1.42
CA ASN A 161 -13.08 17.25 0.56
C ASN A 161 -12.37 18.52 1.06
N ARG A 162 -11.05 18.61 0.78
CA ARG A 162 -10.16 19.74 1.09
C ARG A 162 -10.71 21.12 0.64
N SER A 163 -11.58 21.13 -0.35
CA SER A 163 -12.17 22.33 -0.93
C SER A 163 -13.50 22.78 -0.31
N ASN A 164 -13.96 22.15 0.77
CA ASN A 164 -15.13 22.63 1.49
C ASN A 164 -14.74 23.22 2.86
N PRO A 165 -14.25 24.49 2.92
CA PRO A 165 -13.76 25.14 4.13
C PRO A 165 -14.89 25.55 5.10
N ASN A 166 -16.16 25.36 4.74
CA ASN A 166 -17.33 25.74 5.55
C ASN A 166 -17.71 24.67 6.57
N MET A 167 -16.72 24.00 7.17
CA MET A 167 -16.95 23.14 8.32
C MET A 167 -16.97 24.00 9.57
N GLU A 168 -18.12 24.13 10.21
CA GLU A 168 -18.33 24.98 11.38
C GLU A 168 -17.42 24.64 12.57
N ASN A 169 -16.82 23.44 12.58
CA ASN A 169 -15.99 22.90 13.66
C ASN A 169 -14.58 22.50 13.20
N ALA A 170 -14.07 23.07 12.11
CA ALA A 170 -12.73 22.73 11.62
C ALA A 170 -11.65 23.36 12.51
N THR A 171 -10.74 22.53 13.04
CA THR A 171 -9.49 22.98 13.66
C THR A 171 -8.38 22.93 12.62
N ILE A 172 -7.66 24.02 12.48
CA ILE A 172 -6.48 24.15 11.58
C ILE A 172 -5.28 24.37 12.49
N VAL A 173 -4.31 23.49 12.42
CA VAL A 173 -3.10 23.55 13.25
C VAL A 173 -1.97 24.19 12.49
N SER A 174 -1.35 23.45 11.59
CA SER A 174 -0.26 23.94 10.75
C SER A 174 -0.32 23.30 9.37
N GLY A 175 0.15 24.01 8.36
CA GLY A 175 0.22 23.49 6.99
C GLY A 175 -1.11 22.90 6.53
N ASN A 176 -1.23 21.57 6.59
CA ASN A 176 -2.43 20.85 6.19
C ASN A 176 -2.99 19.92 7.29
N ILE A 177 -2.44 19.96 8.52
CA ILE A 177 -3.02 19.24 9.64
C ILE A 177 -4.28 19.97 10.08
N MET A 178 -5.41 19.37 9.76
CA MET A 178 -6.75 19.89 10.03
C MET A 178 -7.67 18.72 10.31
N TRP A 179 -8.64 18.93 11.17
CA TRP A 179 -9.70 17.95 11.45
C TRP A 179 -11.05 18.61 11.71
N GLY A 180 -12.09 17.83 11.66
CA GLY A 180 -13.44 18.25 11.96
C GLY A 180 -14.47 17.19 11.60
N SER A 181 -15.64 17.27 12.22
CA SER A 181 -16.76 16.39 11.94
C SER A 181 -17.83 17.07 11.11
N PHE A 182 -18.63 16.27 10.42
CA PHE A 182 -19.79 16.74 9.68
C PHE A 182 -20.92 15.72 9.70
N SER A 183 -22.16 16.19 9.59
CA SER A 183 -23.34 15.34 9.50
C SER A 183 -23.66 15.04 8.03
N SER A 184 -23.29 13.87 7.54
CA SER A 184 -23.61 13.42 6.19
C SER A 184 -23.53 11.90 6.08
N PRO A 185 -24.34 11.26 5.22
CA PRO A 185 -24.19 9.85 4.89
C PRO A 185 -22.82 9.59 4.22
N ASP A 186 -22.24 8.40 4.48
CA ASP A 186 -20.96 7.99 3.89
C ASP A 186 -20.98 8.01 2.36
N SER A 187 -22.12 7.69 1.72
CA SER A 187 -22.29 7.69 0.25
C SER A 187 -22.09 9.07 -0.39
N LEU A 188 -22.20 10.15 0.38
CA LEU A 188 -21.93 11.52 -0.07
C LEU A 188 -20.50 11.99 0.24
N THR A 189 -19.66 11.13 0.78
CA THR A 189 -18.23 11.40 0.98
C THR A 189 -17.41 10.93 -0.22
N PHE A 190 -16.17 11.40 -0.33
CA PHE A 190 -15.29 11.02 -1.41
C PHE A 190 -15.04 9.49 -1.44
N ASP A 191 -14.62 8.92 -0.31
CA ASP A 191 -14.31 7.49 -0.23
C ASP A 191 -15.57 6.62 -0.29
N GLY A 192 -16.65 7.06 0.36
CA GLY A 192 -17.92 6.35 0.30
C GLY A 192 -18.47 6.25 -1.11
N SER A 193 -18.41 7.34 -1.88
CA SER A 193 -18.83 7.33 -3.29
C SER A 193 -17.93 6.45 -4.16
N ASN A 194 -16.61 6.40 -3.91
CA ASN A 194 -15.70 5.52 -4.64
C ASN A 194 -15.93 4.05 -4.28
N ALA A 195 -16.14 3.73 -3.01
CA ALA A 195 -16.48 2.38 -2.57
C ALA A 195 -17.81 1.90 -3.17
N ASP A 196 -18.85 2.75 -3.18
CA ASP A 196 -20.14 2.44 -3.79
C ASP A 196 -19.98 2.19 -5.31
N TRP A 197 -19.15 2.99 -6.00
CA TRP A 197 -18.88 2.85 -7.43
C TRP A 197 -18.17 1.51 -7.76
N VAL A 198 -17.20 1.08 -6.97
CA VAL A 198 -16.52 -0.22 -7.15
C VAL A 198 -17.45 -1.37 -6.78
N SER A 199 -18.23 -1.24 -5.69
CA SER A 199 -19.23 -2.23 -5.27
C SER A 199 -20.27 -2.50 -6.34
N GLU A 200 -20.73 -1.45 -7.06
CA GLU A 200 -21.64 -1.61 -8.20
C GLU A 200 -21.00 -2.51 -9.28
N ARG A 201 -19.71 -2.38 -9.52
CA ARG A 201 -19.00 -3.19 -10.53
C ARG A 201 -18.78 -4.63 -10.10
N LEU A 202 -18.57 -4.87 -8.82
CA LEU A 202 -18.54 -6.23 -8.25
C LEU A 202 -19.86 -6.97 -8.43
N ASN A 203 -20.99 -6.23 -8.51
CA ASN A 203 -22.32 -6.80 -8.71
C ASN A 203 -22.72 -6.93 -10.19
N ARG A 204 -21.91 -6.49 -11.14
CA ARG A 204 -22.18 -6.65 -12.58
C ARG A 204 -21.83 -8.03 -13.07
N ASP A 205 -22.40 -8.44 -14.19
CA ASP A 205 -21.90 -9.58 -14.95
C ASP A 205 -20.66 -9.19 -15.75
N HIS A 206 -19.62 -9.99 -15.63
CA HIS A 206 -18.37 -9.86 -16.40
C HIS A 206 -18.20 -11.08 -17.31
N ASP A 207 -17.81 -10.83 -18.56
CA ASP A 207 -17.53 -11.84 -19.58
C ASP A 207 -16.06 -12.29 -19.60
N LYS A 208 -15.26 -11.70 -18.75
CA LYS A 208 -13.83 -11.97 -18.55
C LYS A 208 -13.42 -11.65 -17.11
N PRO A 209 -12.28 -12.18 -16.61
CA PRO A 209 -11.81 -11.83 -15.28
C PRO A 209 -11.58 -10.32 -15.15
N PHE A 210 -11.75 -9.79 -13.95
CA PHE A 210 -11.59 -8.36 -13.69
C PHE A 210 -10.41 -8.06 -12.73
N PHE A 211 -9.86 -6.86 -12.91
CA PHE A 211 -9.01 -6.15 -11.95
C PHE A 211 -9.74 -4.88 -11.54
N LEU A 212 -10.35 -4.91 -10.34
CA LEU A 212 -11.09 -3.78 -9.79
C LEU A 212 -10.28 -3.12 -8.68
N ALA A 213 -9.98 -1.83 -8.81
CA ALA A 213 -9.17 -1.08 -7.87
C ALA A 213 -10.01 -0.01 -7.14
N CYS A 214 -9.81 0.11 -5.83
CA CYS A 214 -10.39 1.16 -5.00
C CYS A 214 -9.31 1.86 -4.17
N GLY A 215 -9.11 3.15 -4.39
CA GLY A 215 -8.23 3.98 -3.58
C GLY A 215 -9.03 4.76 -2.55
N ILE A 216 -8.90 4.38 -1.28
CA ILE A 216 -9.48 5.04 -0.13
C ILE A 216 -8.52 6.15 0.31
N PHE A 217 -9.01 7.39 0.34
CA PHE A 217 -8.18 8.56 0.62
C PHE A 217 -7.90 8.71 2.13
N ARG A 218 -8.80 8.24 3.00
CA ARG A 218 -8.56 8.26 4.44
C ARG A 218 -7.62 7.11 4.85
N PRO A 219 -6.81 7.35 5.93
CA PRO A 219 -6.75 8.49 6.84
C PRO A 219 -5.92 9.71 6.43
N HIS A 220 -5.58 9.91 5.16
CA HIS A 220 -4.86 11.13 4.72
C HIS A 220 -5.56 12.42 5.17
N ILE A 221 -4.76 13.40 5.57
CA ILE A 221 -5.23 14.75 5.95
C ILE A 221 -5.94 15.47 4.78
N PRO A 222 -6.90 16.37 5.08
CA PRO A 222 -7.43 16.73 6.38
C PRO A 222 -8.36 15.63 6.94
N TRP A 223 -8.37 15.43 8.25
CA TRP A 223 -9.19 14.40 8.91
C TRP A 223 -10.64 14.85 9.10
N PHE A 224 -11.34 15.06 8.02
CA PHE A 224 -12.76 15.40 8.00
C PHE A 224 -13.58 14.14 7.74
N ASN A 225 -14.36 13.72 8.75
CA ASN A 225 -15.16 12.50 8.70
C ASN A 225 -16.56 12.73 9.24
N PRO A 226 -17.53 11.85 8.90
CA PRO A 226 -18.84 11.89 9.52
C PRO A 226 -18.76 11.76 11.05
N GLU A 227 -19.55 12.54 11.76
CA GLU A 227 -19.57 12.67 13.23
C GLU A 227 -19.63 11.32 13.96
N LYS A 228 -20.43 10.37 13.44
CA LYS A 228 -20.57 9.01 14.01
C LYS A 228 -19.25 8.23 14.18
N TYR A 229 -18.18 8.62 13.47
CA TYR A 229 -16.86 8.00 13.63
C TYR A 229 -16.06 8.66 14.76
N PHE A 230 -16.24 9.96 14.98
CA PHE A 230 -15.67 10.66 16.13
C PHE A 230 -16.35 10.23 17.44
N ASP A 231 -17.66 9.93 17.42
CA ASP A 231 -18.43 9.49 18.59
C ASP A 231 -17.94 8.16 19.18
N ARG A 232 -17.18 7.38 18.40
CA ARG A 232 -16.56 6.12 18.86
C ARG A 232 -15.38 6.33 19.78
N PHE A 233 -14.84 7.55 19.85
CA PHE A 233 -13.61 7.91 20.54
C PHE A 233 -13.86 9.13 21.42
N PRO A 234 -14.39 8.97 22.66
CA PRO A 234 -14.50 10.07 23.62
C PRO A 234 -13.13 10.71 23.84
N LEU A 235 -13.06 12.05 23.82
CA LEU A 235 -11.78 12.76 23.86
C LEU A 235 -11.03 12.49 25.17
N GLU A 236 -11.77 12.41 26.28
CA GLU A 236 -11.25 12.15 27.63
C GLU A 236 -10.66 10.74 27.83
N GLU A 237 -10.91 9.84 26.88
CA GLU A 237 -10.44 8.46 26.92
C GLU A 237 -9.29 8.21 25.91
N ILE A 238 -8.89 9.24 25.15
CA ILE A 238 -7.85 9.08 24.13
C ILE A 238 -6.50 8.76 24.77
N GLU A 239 -5.93 7.64 24.36
CA GLU A 239 -4.56 7.27 24.66
C GLU A 239 -3.62 7.83 23.60
N LEU A 240 -2.52 8.48 24.03
CA LEU A 240 -1.48 8.97 23.13
C LEU A 240 -0.54 7.83 22.74
N PRO A 241 0.14 7.94 21.59
CA PRO A 241 1.25 7.05 21.26
C PRO A 241 2.28 6.98 22.38
N ILE A 242 2.89 5.82 22.56
CA ILE A 242 3.96 5.68 23.55
C ILE A 242 5.24 6.26 22.96
N VAL A 243 5.69 7.37 23.49
CA VAL A 243 6.90 8.07 23.06
C VAL A 243 7.97 8.05 24.16
N ASN A 244 9.23 8.20 23.79
CA ASN A 244 10.34 8.46 24.68
C ASN A 244 10.77 9.91 24.49
N GLU A 245 10.86 10.69 25.57
CA GLU A 245 11.26 12.11 25.51
C GLU A 245 12.71 12.29 25.03
N ASP A 246 13.57 11.29 25.25
CA ASP A 246 14.98 11.29 24.85
C ASP A 246 15.22 10.54 23.52
N ASP A 247 14.15 10.22 22.77
CA ASP A 247 14.20 9.36 21.57
C ASP A 247 15.13 9.89 20.44
N LEU A 248 15.31 11.18 20.35
CA LEU A 248 16.17 11.79 19.36
C LEU A 248 17.62 12.02 19.82
N ASP A 249 17.97 11.73 21.07
CA ASP A 249 19.28 12.07 21.63
C ASP A 249 20.45 11.40 20.89
N ASP A 250 20.31 10.13 20.53
CA ASP A 250 21.31 9.33 19.82
C ASP A 250 21.09 9.26 18.29
N VAL A 251 20.04 9.93 17.79
CA VAL A 251 19.78 10.04 16.35
C VAL A 251 20.77 11.07 15.75
N PRO A 252 21.42 10.74 14.61
CA PRO A 252 22.37 11.65 13.97
C PRO A 252 21.68 12.89 13.39
N LEU A 253 22.46 13.92 13.12
CA LEU A 253 21.94 15.23 12.66
C LEU A 253 21.01 15.13 11.46
N SER A 254 21.31 14.27 10.47
CA SER A 254 20.42 14.05 9.32
C SER A 254 19.06 13.53 9.71
N GLY A 255 19.01 12.60 10.68
CA GLY A 255 17.76 12.07 11.22
C GLY A 255 16.98 13.14 11.99
N LYS A 256 17.65 13.91 12.89
CA LYS A 256 17.01 15.02 13.63
C LYS A 256 16.41 16.04 12.69
N ASN A 257 17.09 16.41 11.62
CA ASN A 257 16.58 17.33 10.63
C ASN A 257 15.34 16.81 9.91
N ILE A 258 15.27 15.49 9.65
CA ILE A 258 14.07 14.86 9.12
C ILE A 258 12.93 14.93 10.15
N ALA A 259 13.20 14.61 11.43
CA ALA A 259 12.22 14.69 12.52
C ALA A 259 11.61 16.10 12.65
N TYR A 260 12.43 17.13 12.57
CA TYR A 260 12.01 18.51 12.77
C TYR A 260 11.44 19.18 11.52
N SER A 261 11.44 18.52 10.36
CA SER A 261 10.90 19.06 9.12
C SER A 261 9.37 19.18 9.17
N ILE A 262 8.85 20.41 9.11
CA ILE A 262 7.41 20.73 9.10
C ILE A 262 6.78 20.44 7.73
N THR A 263 7.58 20.50 6.67
CA THR A 263 7.14 20.21 5.29
C THR A 263 7.77 18.92 4.83
N ASN A 264 7.20 18.31 3.80
CA ASN A 264 7.86 17.18 3.15
C ASN A 264 9.33 17.55 2.92
N PHE A 265 10.24 16.85 3.61
CA PHE A 265 11.68 17.07 3.55
C PHE A 265 12.13 17.33 2.10
N THR A 266 12.82 18.43 1.86
CA THR A 266 13.39 18.71 0.55
C THR A 266 14.91 18.75 0.69
N MET A 267 15.65 18.23 -0.29
CA MET A 267 17.12 18.24 -0.28
C MET A 267 17.71 19.66 -0.32
N ASP A 268 16.86 20.66 -0.62
CA ASP A 268 17.24 22.08 -0.64
C ASP A 268 17.01 22.74 0.74
N ASP A 269 16.45 22.02 1.73
CA ASP A 269 16.28 22.53 3.08
C ASP A 269 17.67 22.64 3.73
N ASP A 270 17.97 23.83 4.28
CA ASP A 270 19.19 24.05 5.04
C ASP A 270 19.08 23.34 6.38
N LEU A 271 19.61 22.11 6.41
CA LEU A 271 19.55 21.16 7.53
C LEU A 271 20.19 21.70 8.83
N ASN A 272 20.78 22.88 8.81
CA ASN A 272 21.45 23.49 9.97
C ASN A 272 20.55 24.46 10.76
N ASN A 273 19.28 24.63 10.36
CA ASN A 273 18.42 25.69 10.93
C ASN A 273 17.30 25.20 11.84
N TYR A 274 17.16 23.89 12.09
CA TYR A 274 16.11 23.38 12.96
C TYR A 274 16.69 23.10 14.36
N GLU A 275 16.39 23.96 15.33
CA GLU A 275 16.76 23.78 16.74
C GLU A 275 15.69 22.99 17.52
N GLU A 276 14.40 23.09 17.11
CA GLU A 276 13.25 22.43 17.73
C GLU A 276 12.17 22.14 16.71
N ASN A 277 11.34 21.12 16.92
CA ASN A 277 10.14 20.88 16.13
C ASN A 277 8.99 21.78 16.60
N GLU A 278 8.88 22.95 16.00
CA GLU A 278 7.82 23.94 16.33
C GLU A 278 6.41 23.35 16.24
N GLU A 279 6.15 22.39 15.34
CA GLU A 279 4.84 21.76 15.18
C GLU A 279 4.54 20.83 16.36
N HIS A 280 5.50 20.02 16.80
CA HIS A 280 5.34 19.12 17.95
C HIS A 280 5.15 19.92 19.24
N GLU A 281 5.96 20.95 19.48
CA GLU A 281 5.82 21.81 20.63
C GLU A 281 4.48 22.57 20.65
N MET A 282 3.98 23.01 19.50
CA MET A 282 2.65 23.60 19.38
C MET A 282 1.55 22.60 19.74
N MET A 283 1.65 21.35 19.25
CA MET A 283 0.67 20.29 19.53
C MET A 283 0.58 20.00 21.04
N LYS A 284 1.73 19.96 21.72
CA LYS A 284 1.80 19.76 23.18
C LYS A 284 1.28 20.98 23.94
N ARG A 285 1.82 22.17 23.65
CA ARG A 285 1.48 23.44 24.36
C ARG A 285 0.00 23.77 24.28
N ASP A 286 -0.61 23.58 23.11
CA ASP A 286 -1.99 23.95 22.85
C ASP A 286 -2.97 22.79 23.12
N SER A 287 -2.48 21.68 23.70
CA SER A 287 -3.26 20.47 24.05
C SER A 287 -4.03 19.91 22.84
N LEU A 288 -3.38 19.86 21.68
CA LEU A 288 -3.99 19.41 20.43
C LEU A 288 -3.70 17.94 20.08
N TRP A 289 -2.81 17.29 20.83
CA TRP A 289 -2.35 15.94 20.53
C TRP A 289 -3.47 14.92 20.60
N GLU A 290 -4.24 14.91 21.69
CA GLU A 290 -5.40 14.01 21.87
C GLU A 290 -6.44 14.22 20.76
N TYR A 291 -6.67 15.47 20.35
CA TYR A 291 -7.59 15.79 19.25
C TYR A 291 -7.09 15.23 17.91
N ALA A 292 -5.80 15.33 17.64
CA ALA A 292 -5.19 14.81 16.42
C ALA A 292 -5.26 13.27 16.37
N VAL A 293 -4.90 12.60 17.48
CA VAL A 293 -5.00 11.15 17.63
C VAL A 293 -6.44 10.68 17.45
N ARG A 294 -7.39 11.34 18.12
CA ARG A 294 -8.81 11.08 17.95
C ARG A 294 -9.26 11.20 16.50
N ALA A 295 -8.82 12.26 15.82
CA ALA A 295 -9.21 12.51 14.43
C ALA A 295 -8.62 11.47 13.48
N TYR A 296 -7.40 11.00 13.73
CA TYR A 296 -6.78 9.93 12.97
C TYR A 296 -7.50 8.59 13.20
N LEU A 297 -7.79 8.21 14.46
CA LEU A 297 -8.56 7.00 14.80
C LEU A 297 -9.95 7.01 14.14
N ALA A 298 -10.64 8.16 14.17
CA ALA A 298 -11.92 8.33 13.50
C ALA A 298 -11.79 8.15 11.98
N SER A 299 -10.69 8.65 11.38
CA SER A 299 -10.40 8.50 9.95
C SER A 299 -10.12 7.05 9.58
N VAL A 300 -9.35 6.34 10.39
CA VAL A 300 -9.07 4.90 10.22
C VAL A 300 -10.35 4.09 10.30
N SER A 301 -11.19 4.34 11.33
CA SER A 301 -12.47 3.65 11.49
C SER A 301 -13.45 3.94 10.36
N TYR A 302 -13.45 5.16 9.82
CA TYR A 302 -14.24 5.51 8.65
C TYR A 302 -13.71 4.79 7.38
N ALA A 303 -12.40 4.76 7.17
CA ALA A 303 -11.78 4.10 6.03
C ALA A 303 -12.05 2.59 6.03
N ASP A 304 -11.94 1.95 7.19
CA ASP A 304 -12.32 0.54 7.40
C ASP A 304 -13.79 0.26 7.02
N ALA A 305 -14.70 1.17 7.40
CA ALA A 305 -16.12 1.01 7.04
C ALA A 305 -16.36 1.11 5.51
N GLN A 306 -15.59 1.94 4.79
CA GLN A 306 -15.69 1.98 3.32
C GLN A 306 -15.11 0.71 2.70
N PHE A 307 -14.03 0.17 3.23
CA PHE A 307 -13.50 -1.13 2.84
C PHE A 307 -14.52 -2.26 3.09
N GLY A 308 -15.24 -2.20 4.23
CA GLY A 308 -16.30 -3.15 4.55
C GLY A 308 -17.36 -3.27 3.47
N LYS A 309 -17.75 -2.15 2.83
CA LYS A 309 -18.70 -2.17 1.70
C LYS A 309 -18.18 -2.98 0.51
N LEU A 310 -16.88 -2.88 0.22
CA LEU A 310 -16.27 -3.65 -0.87
C LEU A 310 -16.24 -5.14 -0.56
N LEU A 311 -15.89 -5.51 0.68
CA LEU A 311 -15.92 -6.91 1.12
C LEU A 311 -17.34 -7.48 1.07
N ASP A 312 -18.33 -6.74 1.58
CA ASP A 312 -19.72 -7.19 1.58
C ASP A 312 -20.24 -7.36 0.14
N ALA A 313 -19.91 -6.42 -0.77
CA ALA A 313 -20.29 -6.53 -2.17
C ALA A 313 -19.64 -7.75 -2.85
N LEU A 314 -18.36 -8.02 -2.58
CA LEU A 314 -17.67 -9.18 -3.13
C LEU A 314 -18.23 -10.49 -2.57
N GLU A 315 -18.39 -10.60 -1.26
CA GLU A 315 -18.88 -11.81 -0.59
C GLU A 315 -20.30 -12.20 -1.01
N ASN A 316 -21.13 -11.21 -1.35
CA ASN A 316 -22.48 -11.44 -1.87
C ASN A 316 -22.54 -11.63 -3.39
N SER A 317 -21.41 -11.53 -4.09
CA SER A 317 -21.32 -11.72 -5.53
C SER A 317 -21.02 -13.18 -5.91
N LYS A 318 -21.22 -13.51 -7.18
CA LYS A 318 -20.81 -14.83 -7.74
C LYS A 318 -19.28 -14.99 -7.85
N TYR A 319 -18.52 -13.94 -7.54
CA TYR A 319 -17.06 -13.91 -7.68
C TYR A 319 -16.33 -14.15 -6.35
N ALA A 320 -17.06 -14.33 -5.24
CA ALA A 320 -16.50 -14.45 -3.89
C ALA A 320 -15.39 -15.51 -3.79
N ASP A 321 -15.59 -16.67 -4.42
CA ASP A 321 -14.68 -17.82 -4.30
C ASP A 321 -13.51 -17.79 -5.31
N ASN A 322 -13.53 -16.87 -6.29
CA ASN A 322 -12.50 -16.77 -7.33
C ASN A 322 -11.94 -15.34 -7.45
N THR A 323 -11.74 -14.66 -6.32
CA THR A 323 -11.17 -13.30 -6.31
C THR A 323 -10.03 -13.19 -5.33
N ILE A 324 -8.88 -12.75 -5.82
CA ILE A 324 -7.74 -12.34 -4.99
C ILE A 324 -8.07 -10.96 -4.42
N ILE A 325 -7.83 -10.76 -3.12
CA ILE A 325 -7.96 -9.45 -2.47
C ILE A 325 -6.58 -9.01 -2.00
N VAL A 326 -6.18 -7.81 -2.41
CA VAL A 326 -4.96 -7.14 -1.91
C VAL A 326 -5.37 -5.86 -1.23
N LEU A 327 -5.06 -5.75 0.06
CA LEU A 327 -5.16 -4.53 0.84
C LEU A 327 -3.77 -4.05 1.20
N TRP A 328 -3.50 -2.77 0.96
CA TRP A 328 -2.22 -2.14 1.25
C TRP A 328 -2.37 -0.64 1.53
N SER A 329 -1.39 -0.05 2.25
CA SER A 329 -1.24 1.41 2.37
C SER A 329 0.02 1.86 1.66
N ASP A 330 0.02 3.08 1.15
CA ASP A 330 1.18 3.61 0.41
C ASP A 330 2.38 3.92 1.32
N HIS A 331 2.17 4.39 2.51
CA HIS A 331 3.13 4.60 3.60
C HIS A 331 2.36 4.81 4.91
N GLY A 332 3.08 4.86 6.01
CA GLY A 332 2.52 5.16 7.32
C GLY A 332 2.50 6.67 7.63
N TRP A 333 2.41 6.99 8.93
CA TRP A 333 2.25 8.35 9.43
C TRP A 333 2.67 8.44 10.89
N HIS A 334 3.43 9.47 11.27
CA HIS A 334 3.72 9.80 12.67
C HIS A 334 2.61 10.64 13.29
N LEU A 335 2.35 10.39 14.55
CA LEU A 335 1.39 11.11 15.39
C LEU A 335 2.06 11.63 16.67
N GLY A 336 3.33 12.02 16.59
CA GLY A 336 4.15 12.53 17.69
C GLY A 336 5.35 11.68 18.03
N GLU A 337 5.45 10.44 17.53
CA GLU A 337 6.64 9.60 17.65
C GLU A 337 7.81 10.30 16.96
N LYS A 338 9.03 10.18 17.50
CA LYS A 338 10.22 10.91 17.02
C LYS A 338 9.99 12.43 16.90
N GLU A 339 9.11 12.99 17.75
CA GLU A 339 8.68 14.39 17.67
C GLU A 339 8.14 14.81 16.29
N HIS A 340 7.74 13.85 15.45
CA HIS A 340 7.35 14.08 14.07
C HIS A 340 5.82 13.93 13.87
N TRP A 341 5.29 14.66 12.90
CA TRP A 341 3.86 14.73 12.59
C TRP A 341 3.62 14.55 11.11
N ARG A 342 3.98 13.62 10.49
CA ARG A 342 3.65 13.36 9.08
C ARG A 342 4.34 12.08 8.62
N LYS A 343 4.81 12.14 7.41
CA LYS A 343 5.51 11.14 6.61
C LYS A 343 6.86 11.69 6.18
N ALA A 344 7.50 11.06 5.23
CA ALA A 344 8.82 11.42 4.74
C ALA A 344 9.95 11.22 5.77
N THR A 345 9.84 10.14 6.55
CA THR A 345 10.90 9.64 7.42
C THR A 345 11.32 8.22 7.00
N LEU A 346 12.32 7.65 7.66
CA LEU A 346 12.84 6.31 7.35
C LEU A 346 12.59 5.31 8.49
N TRP A 347 11.90 5.73 9.56
CA TRP A 347 11.55 4.91 10.72
C TRP A 347 10.31 4.06 10.48
N GLU A 348 10.04 3.16 11.43
CA GLU A 348 9.00 2.13 11.34
C GLU A 348 7.61 2.74 11.08
N GLU A 349 7.25 3.83 11.76
CA GLU A 349 5.91 4.46 11.70
C GLU A 349 5.50 4.90 10.29
N VAL A 350 6.48 5.23 9.44
CA VAL A 350 6.22 5.62 8.04
C VAL A 350 6.51 4.49 7.07
N THR A 351 7.57 3.72 7.31
CA THR A 351 7.98 2.71 6.32
C THR A 351 7.14 1.44 6.41
N ARG A 352 6.72 1.03 7.63
CA ARG A 352 5.88 -0.13 7.85
C ARG A 352 4.43 0.19 7.49
N VAL A 353 3.83 -0.68 6.69
CA VAL A 353 2.49 -0.50 6.15
C VAL A 353 1.66 -1.77 6.25
N PRO A 354 0.33 -1.66 6.34
CA PRO A 354 -0.55 -2.79 6.13
C PRO A 354 -0.31 -3.43 4.77
N LEU A 355 -0.20 -4.76 4.76
CA LEU A 355 -0.28 -5.57 3.56
C LEU A 355 -0.99 -6.89 3.91
N ILE A 356 -2.17 -7.08 3.34
CA ILE A 356 -2.95 -8.31 3.49
C ILE A 356 -3.26 -8.83 2.10
N ILE A 357 -2.95 -10.10 1.86
CA ILE A 357 -3.28 -10.77 0.61
C ILE A 357 -4.12 -12.01 0.92
N TYR A 358 -5.35 -12.01 0.40
CA TYR A 358 -6.16 -13.22 0.29
C TYR A 358 -6.09 -13.74 -1.14
N ALA A 359 -5.80 -15.00 -1.30
CA ALA A 359 -5.85 -15.68 -2.59
C ALA A 359 -6.56 -17.03 -2.42
N PRO A 360 -7.49 -17.40 -3.32
CA PRO A 360 -8.13 -18.70 -3.28
C PRO A 360 -7.10 -19.84 -3.20
N ASP A 361 -7.40 -20.87 -2.40
CA ASP A 361 -6.55 -22.06 -2.21
C ASP A 361 -5.15 -21.79 -1.61
N LYS A 362 -4.93 -20.65 -0.98
CA LYS A 362 -3.69 -20.30 -0.25
C LYS A 362 -3.90 -20.36 1.27
N ALA A 363 -2.84 -20.08 2.01
CA ALA A 363 -2.90 -20.03 3.47
C ALA A 363 -3.95 -19.01 3.95
N THR A 364 -4.71 -19.37 4.99
CA THR A 364 -5.73 -18.51 5.60
C THR A 364 -5.44 -18.31 7.07
N ASN A 365 -5.83 -17.15 7.61
CA ASN A 365 -5.64 -16.78 9.01
C ASN A 365 -4.19 -16.99 9.48
N ARG A 366 -3.24 -16.52 8.68
CA ARG A 366 -1.81 -16.67 8.94
C ARG A 366 -1.12 -15.32 8.91
N ARG A 367 0.04 -15.27 9.55
CA ARG A 367 0.91 -14.08 9.62
C ARG A 367 2.28 -14.43 9.11
N SER A 368 2.88 -13.57 8.31
CA SER A 368 4.28 -13.66 7.89
C SER A 368 5.07 -12.49 8.45
N SER A 369 6.13 -12.78 9.19
CA SER A 369 7.11 -11.79 9.69
C SER A 369 8.26 -11.55 8.71
N GLN A 370 8.23 -12.22 7.57
CA GLN A 370 9.27 -12.04 6.56
C GLN A 370 9.18 -10.64 5.94
N PRO A 371 10.32 -9.96 5.69
CA PRO A 371 10.31 -8.63 5.11
C PRO A 371 9.66 -8.66 3.73
N ALA A 372 8.66 -7.80 3.51
CA ALA A 372 8.00 -7.62 2.23
C ALA A 372 8.07 -6.15 1.82
N SER A 373 8.17 -5.89 0.53
CA SER A 373 8.11 -4.55 -0.02
C SER A 373 6.84 -4.39 -0.86
N LEU A 374 6.27 -3.19 -0.92
CA LEU A 374 5.10 -2.95 -1.78
C LEU A 374 5.37 -3.22 -3.26
N ILE A 375 6.62 -3.16 -3.72
CA ILE A 375 6.97 -3.55 -5.10
C ILE A 375 6.82 -5.06 -5.35
N ASP A 376 6.75 -5.88 -4.31
CA ASP A 376 6.53 -7.33 -4.41
C ASP A 376 5.10 -7.67 -4.81
N ILE A 377 4.15 -6.74 -4.63
CA ILE A 377 2.74 -6.94 -5.01
C ILE A 377 2.60 -7.23 -6.50
N TYR A 378 3.34 -6.53 -7.34
CA TYR A 378 3.24 -6.68 -8.79
C TYR A 378 3.66 -8.10 -9.24
N PRO A 379 4.88 -8.61 -8.97
CA PRO A 379 5.26 -9.97 -9.34
C PRO A 379 4.36 -11.03 -8.70
N THR A 380 3.86 -10.79 -7.48
CA THR A 380 2.91 -11.69 -6.80
C THR A 380 1.61 -11.83 -7.57
N LEU A 381 1.01 -10.72 -7.99
CA LEU A 381 -0.26 -10.73 -8.70
C LEU A 381 -0.15 -11.37 -10.09
N ILE A 382 0.93 -11.09 -10.83
CA ILE A 382 1.11 -11.72 -12.15
C ILE A 382 1.34 -13.22 -12.03
N GLU A 383 2.05 -13.69 -10.99
CA GLU A 383 2.23 -15.12 -10.73
C GLU A 383 0.89 -15.79 -10.37
N LEU A 384 0.13 -15.22 -9.41
CA LEU A 384 -1.16 -15.75 -8.99
C LEU A 384 -2.18 -15.82 -10.14
N CYS A 385 -2.12 -14.87 -11.07
CA CYS A 385 -3.03 -14.78 -12.21
C CYS A 385 -2.50 -15.48 -13.46
N GLY A 386 -1.32 -16.10 -13.42
CA GLY A 386 -0.69 -16.77 -14.58
C GLY A 386 -0.45 -15.82 -15.75
N LEU A 387 -0.06 -14.58 -15.46
CA LEU A 387 0.27 -13.57 -16.48
C LEU A 387 1.75 -13.66 -16.89
N PRO A 388 2.10 -13.13 -18.06
CA PRO A 388 3.50 -13.11 -18.51
C PRO A 388 4.42 -12.38 -17.51
N ILE A 389 5.60 -12.96 -17.29
CA ILE A 389 6.64 -12.36 -16.44
C ILE A 389 7.18 -11.09 -17.10
N ILE A 390 7.54 -10.11 -16.30
CA ILE A 390 8.20 -8.87 -16.71
C ILE A 390 9.58 -8.86 -16.05
N ASP A 391 10.62 -8.97 -16.87
CA ASP A 391 12.01 -9.13 -16.41
C ASP A 391 12.57 -7.89 -15.69
N GLU A 392 12.00 -6.71 -15.90
CA GLU A 392 12.47 -5.46 -15.29
C GLU A 392 11.93 -5.21 -13.86
N LEU A 393 11.03 -6.05 -13.34
CA LEU A 393 10.52 -5.89 -11.99
C LEU A 393 11.63 -6.11 -10.95
N GLU A 394 11.67 -5.24 -9.94
CA GLU A 394 12.68 -5.30 -8.87
C GLU A 394 12.14 -5.91 -7.58
N GLY A 395 10.83 -6.19 -7.51
CA GLY A 395 10.20 -6.93 -6.44
C GLY A 395 10.30 -8.44 -6.65
N GLU A 396 10.14 -9.20 -5.58
CA GLU A 396 10.05 -10.66 -5.58
C GLU A 396 8.63 -11.12 -5.22
N SER A 397 8.15 -12.16 -5.89
CA SER A 397 6.82 -12.71 -5.60
C SER A 397 6.71 -13.19 -4.14
N LEU A 398 5.58 -12.87 -3.51
CA LEU A 398 5.19 -13.30 -2.17
C LEU A 398 4.40 -14.63 -2.18
N VAL A 399 4.24 -15.26 -3.35
CA VAL A 399 3.53 -16.56 -3.45
C VAL A 399 4.11 -17.62 -2.54
N PRO A 400 5.44 -17.75 -2.34
CA PRO A 400 5.98 -18.69 -1.36
C PRO A 400 5.44 -18.45 0.06
N GLN A 401 5.31 -17.19 0.51
CA GLN A 401 4.77 -16.82 1.82
C GLN A 401 3.25 -16.96 1.89
N LEU A 402 2.55 -16.87 0.76
CA LEU A 402 1.11 -17.17 0.68
C LEU A 402 0.84 -18.68 0.78
N ILE A 403 1.80 -19.53 0.46
CA ILE A 403 1.71 -20.98 0.63
C ILE A 403 2.14 -21.37 2.04
N ASP A 404 3.32 -20.93 2.45
CA ASP A 404 3.87 -21.14 3.80
C ASP A 404 4.45 -19.81 4.31
N PRO A 405 3.74 -19.12 5.23
CA PRO A 405 4.11 -17.80 5.75
C PRO A 405 5.49 -17.71 6.41
N ASP A 406 6.06 -18.86 6.82
CA ASP A 406 7.37 -18.93 7.45
C ASP A 406 8.51 -19.14 6.44
N THR A 407 8.19 -19.27 5.15
CA THR A 407 9.21 -19.37 4.08
C THR A 407 10.12 -18.16 4.09
N LYS A 408 11.43 -18.39 4.32
CA LYS A 408 12.40 -17.32 4.51
C LYS A 408 12.65 -16.49 3.24
N ARG A 409 12.77 -15.18 3.43
CA ARG A 409 13.20 -14.21 2.41
C ARG A 409 14.61 -13.73 2.73
N ILE A 410 15.44 -13.64 1.70
CA ILE A 410 16.84 -13.21 1.82
C ILE A 410 16.97 -11.70 1.61
N ILE A 411 16.17 -11.17 0.68
CA ILE A 411 16.21 -9.74 0.33
C ILE A 411 15.38 -8.94 1.35
N PRO A 412 16.01 -7.96 2.02
CA PRO A 412 15.29 -7.07 2.93
C PRO A 412 14.39 -6.10 2.16
N ALA A 413 13.42 -5.51 2.84
CA ALA A 413 12.68 -4.38 2.33
C ALA A 413 13.56 -3.12 2.33
N ILE A 414 13.50 -2.35 1.25
CA ILE A 414 14.28 -1.10 1.09
C ILE A 414 13.30 0.03 0.86
N SER A 415 13.37 1.05 1.72
CA SER A 415 12.63 2.30 1.60
C SER A 415 13.60 3.44 1.30
N SER A 416 13.23 4.32 0.35
CA SER A 416 14.06 5.46 -0.04
C SER A 416 13.29 6.77 0.14
N LEU A 417 13.93 7.75 0.78
CA LEU A 417 13.42 9.11 0.93
C LEU A 417 14.02 10.05 -0.13
N THR A 418 15.30 9.88 -0.38
CA THR A 418 16.07 10.63 -1.40
C THR A 418 16.98 9.66 -2.16
N PRO A 419 17.73 10.11 -3.18
CA PRO A 419 18.75 9.26 -3.81
C PRO A 419 19.81 8.69 -2.84
N GLU A 420 20.01 9.35 -1.70
CA GLU A 420 21.09 9.05 -0.74
C GLU A 420 20.58 8.46 0.58
N PHE A 421 19.28 8.66 0.92
CA PHE A 421 18.71 8.33 2.21
C PHE A 421 17.85 7.08 2.11
N HIS A 422 18.29 6.02 2.75
CA HIS A 422 17.66 4.70 2.64
C HIS A 422 17.49 4.01 3.98
N SER A 423 16.41 3.26 4.14
CA SER A 423 16.19 2.31 5.21
C SER A 423 16.17 0.90 4.64
N VAL A 424 16.88 -0.02 5.28
CA VAL A 424 16.96 -1.44 4.94
C VAL A 424 16.43 -2.25 6.12
N ARG A 425 15.33 -2.96 5.92
CA ARG A 425 14.61 -3.71 6.97
C ARG A 425 14.57 -5.20 6.66
N ASN A 426 15.23 -6.01 7.49
CA ASN A 426 15.10 -7.48 7.44
C ASN A 426 14.08 -7.97 8.49
N GLU A 427 14.07 -9.25 8.86
CA GLU A 427 13.13 -9.79 9.84
C GLU A 427 13.33 -9.19 11.25
N GLN A 428 14.57 -8.84 11.64
CA GLN A 428 14.91 -8.41 13.00
C GLN A 428 15.43 -6.98 13.07
N PHE A 429 16.26 -6.56 12.11
CA PHE A 429 17.00 -5.29 12.19
C PHE A 429 16.53 -4.29 11.16
N ARG A 430 16.57 -3.01 11.54
CA ARG A 430 16.54 -1.87 10.63
C ARG A 430 17.88 -1.17 10.61
N TYR A 431 18.39 -0.91 9.42
CA TYR A 431 19.55 -0.06 9.18
C TYR A 431 19.12 1.14 8.36
N ILE A 432 19.52 2.34 8.78
CA ILE A 432 19.28 3.60 8.05
C ILE A 432 20.62 4.20 7.66
N SER A 433 20.74 4.61 6.39
CA SER A 433 21.89 5.30 5.83
C SER A 433 21.48 6.67 5.29
N TYR A 434 22.26 7.69 5.62
CA TYR A 434 22.07 9.05 5.17
C TYR A 434 23.10 9.49 4.10
N GLY A 435 23.84 8.54 3.51
CA GLY A 435 24.78 8.81 2.42
C GLY A 435 26.02 9.62 2.78
N ASN A 436 26.02 10.33 3.91
CA ASN A 436 27.11 11.18 4.40
C ASN A 436 27.95 10.52 5.52
N GLY A 437 27.78 9.22 5.73
CA GLY A 437 28.44 8.45 6.79
C GLY A 437 27.69 8.45 8.13
N GLN A 438 26.57 9.16 8.24
CA GLN A 438 25.66 9.06 9.38
C GLN A 438 24.76 7.83 9.20
N GLU A 439 24.56 7.07 10.27
CA GLU A 439 23.90 5.76 10.23
C GLU A 439 23.06 5.56 11.50
N GLU A 440 21.99 4.76 11.37
CA GLU A 440 21.23 4.23 12.49
C GLU A 440 21.07 2.71 12.33
N LEU A 441 21.00 2.00 13.45
CA LEU A 441 20.72 0.57 13.50
C LEU A 441 19.82 0.28 14.71
N TYR A 442 18.76 -0.50 14.50
CA TYR A 442 17.80 -0.88 15.53
C TYR A 442 17.54 -2.38 15.51
N ASP A 443 17.45 -2.99 16.69
CA ASP A 443 17.08 -4.40 16.87
C ASP A 443 15.63 -4.51 17.33
N HIS A 444 14.72 -4.77 16.41
CA HIS A 444 13.28 -4.86 16.69
C HIS A 444 12.87 -6.01 17.61
N SER A 445 13.76 -6.98 17.89
CA SER A 445 13.50 -8.00 18.90
C SER A 445 13.63 -7.48 20.33
N LEU A 446 14.36 -6.37 20.53
CA LEU A 446 14.62 -5.72 21.81
C LEU A 446 13.98 -4.33 21.89
N ASP A 447 13.98 -3.61 20.78
CA ASP A 447 13.53 -2.23 20.65
C ASP A 447 12.63 -2.05 19.42
N PRO A 448 11.37 -2.46 19.49
CA PRO A 448 10.45 -2.35 18.37
C PRO A 448 10.03 -0.91 18.04
N ARG A 449 10.40 0.06 18.90
CA ARG A 449 10.09 1.49 18.71
C ARG A 449 11.26 2.34 18.25
N GLU A 450 12.41 1.71 18.01
CA GLU A 450 13.60 2.38 17.48
C GLU A 450 14.09 3.55 18.37
N TRP A 451 14.07 3.34 19.72
CA TRP A 451 14.50 4.34 20.70
C TRP A 451 16.00 4.38 20.96
N ALA A 452 16.71 3.28 20.66
CA ALA A 452 18.14 3.17 20.92
C ALA A 452 18.93 2.87 19.65
N ASN A 453 19.67 3.85 19.15
CA ASN A 453 20.53 3.68 17.99
C ASN A 453 21.80 2.90 18.37
N ILE A 454 21.91 1.67 17.92
CA ILE A 454 23.05 0.77 18.18
C ILE A 454 24.08 0.72 17.04
N ALA A 455 24.06 1.67 16.10
CA ALA A 455 24.96 1.65 14.94
C ALA A 455 26.44 1.69 15.30
N ASP A 456 26.81 2.32 16.40
CA ASP A 456 28.20 2.42 16.91
C ASP A 456 28.59 1.29 17.84
N ASN A 457 27.67 0.37 18.18
CA ASN A 457 27.97 -0.76 19.04
C ASN A 457 28.75 -1.86 18.29
N PRO A 458 30.00 -2.19 18.67
CA PRO A 458 30.81 -3.15 17.93
C PRO A 458 30.22 -4.57 17.88
N ASP A 459 29.37 -4.94 18.84
CA ASP A 459 28.74 -6.25 18.88
C ASP A 459 27.77 -6.46 17.68
N TYR A 460 27.29 -5.40 17.06
CA TYR A 460 26.38 -5.42 15.91
C TYR A 460 27.08 -5.08 14.59
N SER A 461 28.39 -4.94 14.53
CA SER A 461 29.13 -4.55 13.33
C SER A 461 28.90 -5.48 12.15
N GLU A 462 28.83 -6.79 12.37
CA GLU A 462 28.60 -7.78 11.28
C GLU A 462 27.22 -7.61 10.64
N VAL A 463 26.17 -7.48 11.44
CA VAL A 463 24.81 -7.31 10.94
C VAL A 463 24.66 -5.95 10.27
N LYS A 464 25.26 -4.89 10.81
CA LYS A 464 25.28 -3.55 10.18
C LYS A 464 25.90 -3.60 8.79
N GLU A 465 27.11 -4.15 8.64
CA GLU A 465 27.78 -4.26 7.34
C GLU A 465 27.00 -5.12 6.35
N LYS A 466 26.35 -6.19 6.82
CA LYS A 466 25.48 -7.00 5.97
C LYS A 466 24.30 -6.20 5.44
N LEU A 467 23.60 -5.42 6.28
CA LEU A 467 22.46 -4.60 5.85
C LEU A 467 22.89 -3.43 4.97
N LYS A 468 24.03 -2.81 5.29
CA LYS A 468 24.67 -1.77 4.46
C LYS A 468 24.95 -2.25 3.04
N GLY A 469 25.27 -3.54 2.85
CA GLY A 469 25.46 -4.15 1.54
C GLY A 469 24.21 -4.15 0.63
N PHE A 470 23.01 -3.94 1.20
CA PHE A 470 21.76 -3.82 0.43
C PHE A 470 21.38 -2.38 0.09
N VAL A 471 22.07 -1.38 0.65
CA VAL A 471 21.83 0.03 0.28
C VAL A 471 22.13 0.21 -1.21
N PRO A 472 21.21 0.82 -1.98
CA PRO A 472 21.44 1.07 -3.39
C PRO A 472 22.70 1.89 -3.63
N GLN A 473 23.62 1.37 -4.42
CA GLN A 473 24.90 2.03 -4.75
C GLN A 473 24.77 3.03 -5.89
N GLU A 474 23.78 2.79 -6.75
CA GLU A 474 23.43 3.67 -7.85
C GLU A 474 21.99 4.11 -7.66
N ALA A 475 21.76 5.40 -7.66
CA ALA A 475 20.45 5.99 -7.60
C ALA A 475 20.30 7.02 -8.71
N LYS A 476 19.20 6.94 -9.44
CA LYS A 476 18.86 7.96 -10.42
C LYS A 476 18.59 9.27 -9.69
N GLU A 477 19.21 10.35 -10.14
CA GLU A 477 18.94 11.65 -9.59
C GLU A 477 17.46 12.03 -9.72
N HIS A 478 17.02 12.90 -8.80
CA HIS A 478 15.66 13.40 -8.78
C HIS A 478 15.27 14.03 -10.13
N THR A 479 14.22 13.51 -10.75
CA THR A 479 13.65 14.08 -11.97
C THR A 479 12.94 15.39 -11.64
N LYS A 480 13.65 16.53 -11.77
CA LYS A 480 13.02 17.85 -11.61
C LYS A 480 11.88 17.98 -12.60
N GLY A 481 10.65 17.96 -12.13
CA GLY A 481 9.48 18.27 -12.94
C GLY A 481 9.70 19.62 -13.63
N LYS A 482 9.46 19.73 -14.92
CA LYS A 482 9.48 21.03 -15.61
C LYS A 482 8.48 21.93 -14.91
N ASN A 483 8.96 22.96 -14.21
CA ASN A 483 8.17 23.97 -13.51
C ASN A 483 7.10 24.55 -14.46
N ASN A 484 5.92 23.99 -14.47
CA ASN A 484 4.74 24.66 -14.98
C ASN A 484 4.23 25.59 -13.88
N LYS A 485 4.76 26.82 -13.82
CA LYS A 485 4.33 27.94 -12.95
C LYS A 485 2.85 28.34 -13.11
N LYS A 486 1.97 27.48 -13.55
CA LYS A 486 0.56 27.79 -13.84
C LYS A 486 -0.49 27.12 -12.95
N ASN A 487 -0.13 26.28 -11.98
CA ASN A 487 -1.13 25.56 -11.18
C ASN A 487 -0.99 25.70 -9.66
N GLU A 488 -0.45 26.82 -9.16
CA GLU A 488 -0.52 27.19 -7.73
C GLU A 488 -1.85 27.87 -7.35
N LYS A 489 -2.95 27.42 -7.90
CA LYS A 489 -4.31 27.78 -7.45
C LYS A 489 -5.22 26.58 -7.59
N LEU A 490 -5.16 25.67 -6.61
CA LEU A 490 -6.22 24.72 -6.31
C LEU A 490 -6.28 24.49 -4.81
#